data_a69295a81b521f4c113298fab7572c5d
#
_entry.id   a69295a81b521f4c113298fab7572c5d
#
_cell.length_a   1.000
_cell.length_b   1.000
_cell.length_c   1.000
_cell.angle_alpha   90.00
_cell.angle_beta   90.00
_cell.angle_gamma   90.00
#
_symmetry.space_group_name_H-M   'P 1'
#
loop_
_entity.id
_entity.type
_entity.pdbx_description
1 polymer ?
#
loop_
_entity_poly.entity_id
_entity_poly.type
_entity_poly.pdbx_seq_one_letter_code
_entity_poly.pdbx_strand_id
1 'polypeptide(L)'
;VYNSIIGGEENLISCGDDAESKYQTPIANGNIQARLRMIYLYNLASIHKGLVMSTDNQTEYQLGFWTIHGDVGDFDPIQGLWKTEVYELAKWLIGYYYECGIKKEVDADGARKICDMCEAIKKSMSLTPTDGLGISNSDLDQIGAKSYYDVDRVLQTLTCKASPENDKLQDELTSELGPDVVGKITERRFKSRFKRLVSPIIVPREMYD
;
A
#
# COMPACT_ATOMS: atom_id res chain seq x y z
N VAL A 1 17.01 -11.92 -14.56
CA VAL A 1 16.98 -12.54 -13.21
C VAL A 1 15.62 -13.16 -12.94
N TYR A 2 14.50 -12.42 -13.04
CA TYR A 2 13.15 -12.97 -12.81
C TYR A 2 12.87 -14.18 -13.69
N ASN A 3 13.01 -14.06 -15.01
CA ASN A 3 12.77 -15.16 -15.96
C ASN A 3 13.75 -16.34 -15.80
N SER A 4 14.97 -16.09 -15.29
CA SER A 4 15.91 -17.16 -15.01
C SER A 4 15.63 -17.94 -13.72
N ILE A 5 14.94 -17.33 -12.77
CA ILE A 5 14.55 -17.97 -11.51
C ILE A 5 13.32 -18.87 -11.69
N ILE A 6 12.34 -18.44 -12.48
CA ILE A 6 11.10 -19.21 -12.71
C ILE A 6 11.13 -20.10 -13.96
N GLY A 7 12.27 -20.15 -14.66
CA GLY A 7 12.50 -21.13 -15.71
C GLY A 7 11.70 -20.98 -17.01
N GLY A 8 11.22 -19.75 -17.30
CA GLY A 8 10.35 -19.47 -18.44
C GLY A 8 8.88 -19.78 -18.16
N GLU A 9 8.00 -19.35 -19.07
CA GLU A 9 6.54 -19.46 -18.91
C GLU A 9 6.03 -20.91 -18.74
N GLU A 10 6.81 -21.90 -19.18
CA GLU A 10 6.41 -23.31 -19.18
C GLU A 10 6.55 -24.01 -17.81
N ASN A 11 7.28 -23.44 -16.86
CA ASN A 11 7.51 -24.03 -15.53
C ASN A 11 6.77 -23.35 -14.40
N LEU A 12 5.88 -22.43 -14.69
CA LEU A 12 4.90 -21.98 -13.73
C LEU A 12 4.03 -23.18 -13.36
N ILE A 13 4.04 -23.56 -12.08
CA ILE A 13 3.22 -24.64 -11.53
C ILE A 13 1.82 -24.48 -12.12
N SER A 14 1.44 -25.36 -13.06
CA SER A 14 0.10 -25.40 -13.59
C SER A 14 -0.81 -25.97 -12.50
N CYS A 15 -1.26 -25.12 -11.62
CA CYS A 15 -2.38 -25.43 -10.74
C CYS A 15 -3.65 -25.37 -11.60
N GLY A 16 -4.19 -26.49 -12.00
CA GLY A 16 -5.50 -26.67 -12.61
C GLY A 16 -6.09 -25.60 -13.55
N ASP A 17 -6.89 -26.00 -14.50
CA ASP A 17 -7.56 -25.12 -15.48
C ASP A 17 -8.79 -24.37 -14.93
N ASP A 18 -8.97 -24.29 -13.59
CA ASP A 18 -10.08 -23.58 -12.97
C ASP A 18 -9.87 -22.06 -12.90
N ALA A 19 -10.95 -21.32 -12.76
CA ALA A 19 -10.92 -19.84 -12.73
C ALA A 19 -10.10 -19.30 -11.55
N GLU A 20 -10.01 -20.06 -10.45
CA GLU A 20 -9.26 -19.68 -9.25
C GLU A 20 -7.75 -19.79 -9.48
N SER A 21 -7.31 -20.79 -10.24
CA SER A 21 -5.91 -20.94 -10.68
C SER A 21 -5.46 -19.81 -11.58
N LYS A 22 -6.28 -19.39 -12.54
CA LYS A 22 -5.98 -18.25 -13.42
C LYS A 22 -5.81 -16.94 -12.68
N TYR A 23 -6.51 -16.76 -11.56
CA TYR A 23 -6.41 -15.55 -10.73
C TYR A 23 -5.17 -15.59 -9.80
N GLN A 24 -4.85 -16.77 -9.27
CA GLN A 24 -3.75 -16.91 -8.29
C GLN A 24 -2.36 -16.80 -8.92
N THR A 25 -2.20 -17.22 -10.16
CA THR A 25 -0.90 -17.16 -10.84
C THR A 25 -0.34 -15.74 -10.99
N PRO A 26 -1.11 -14.71 -11.42
CA PRO A 26 -0.64 -13.32 -11.43
C PRO A 26 -0.23 -12.81 -10.06
N ILE A 27 -0.99 -13.12 -8.99
CA ILE A 27 -0.67 -12.74 -7.62
C ILE A 27 0.65 -13.39 -7.18
N ALA A 28 0.84 -14.68 -7.43
CA ALA A 28 2.06 -15.39 -7.08
C ALA A 28 3.28 -14.79 -7.78
N ASN A 29 3.17 -14.48 -9.07
CA ASN A 29 4.22 -13.85 -9.86
C ASN A 29 4.55 -12.44 -9.35
N GLY A 30 3.56 -11.64 -9.03
CA GLY A 30 3.75 -10.32 -8.45
C GLY A 30 4.43 -10.37 -7.08
N ASN A 31 4.06 -11.33 -6.25
CA ASN A 31 4.72 -11.56 -4.97
C ASN A 31 6.21 -11.94 -5.13
N ILE A 32 6.57 -12.70 -6.17
CA ILE A 32 7.97 -12.99 -6.48
C ILE A 32 8.70 -11.71 -6.90
N GLN A 33 8.09 -10.90 -7.76
CA GLN A 33 8.69 -9.62 -8.21
C GLN A 33 8.92 -8.67 -7.03
N ALA A 34 7.95 -8.52 -6.13
CA ALA A 34 8.08 -7.69 -4.93
C ALA A 34 9.24 -8.17 -4.04
N ARG A 35 9.36 -9.48 -3.80
CA ARG A 35 10.46 -10.05 -3.02
C ARG A 35 11.82 -9.90 -3.70
N LEU A 36 11.91 -9.99 -5.01
CA LEU A 36 13.16 -9.74 -5.74
C LEU A 36 13.59 -8.27 -5.62
N ARG A 37 12.64 -7.31 -5.70
CA ARG A 37 12.93 -5.89 -5.43
C ARG A 37 13.45 -5.69 -4.01
N MET A 38 12.81 -6.31 -3.03
CA MET A 38 13.25 -6.27 -1.63
C MET A 38 14.69 -6.77 -1.48
N ILE A 39 15.02 -7.95 -2.02
CA ILE A 39 16.38 -8.52 -1.97
C ILE A 39 17.38 -7.52 -2.55
N TYR A 40 17.06 -6.93 -3.70
CA TYR A 40 17.95 -5.96 -4.36
C TYR A 40 18.13 -4.69 -3.52
N LEU A 41 17.06 -4.13 -2.97
CA LEU A 41 17.10 -2.92 -2.14
C LEU A 41 17.90 -3.15 -0.85
N TYR A 42 17.71 -4.26 -0.16
CA TYR A 42 18.48 -4.59 1.04
C TYR A 42 19.95 -4.85 0.75
N ASN A 43 20.26 -5.42 -0.41
CA ASN A 43 21.67 -5.54 -0.86
C ASN A 43 22.30 -4.16 -1.09
N LEU A 44 21.60 -3.23 -1.76
CA LEU A 44 22.08 -1.85 -1.93
C LEU A 44 22.23 -1.14 -0.57
N ALA A 45 21.25 -1.27 0.32
CA ALA A 45 21.31 -0.68 1.65
C ALA A 45 22.54 -1.19 2.42
N SER A 46 22.85 -2.49 2.34
CA SER A 46 24.05 -3.06 2.94
C SER A 46 25.32 -2.47 2.36
N ILE A 47 25.44 -2.36 1.03
CA ILE A 47 26.61 -1.79 0.34
C ILE A 47 26.79 -0.31 0.73
N HIS A 48 25.71 0.46 0.76
CA HIS A 48 25.75 1.90 0.99
C HIS A 48 25.58 2.29 2.47
N LYS A 49 25.50 1.32 3.40
CA LYS A 49 25.26 1.55 4.83
C LYS A 49 24.02 2.40 5.08
N GLY A 50 22.97 2.14 4.32
CA GLY A 50 21.69 2.83 4.35
C GLY A 50 20.57 1.96 4.93
N LEU A 51 19.35 2.50 4.92
CA LEU A 51 18.12 1.83 5.29
C LEU A 51 17.21 1.74 4.06
N VAL A 52 16.39 0.70 4.01
CA VAL A 52 15.31 0.60 3.01
C VAL A 52 14.10 1.37 3.53
N MET A 53 13.66 2.35 2.74
CA MET A 53 12.44 3.11 3.05
C MET A 53 11.24 2.42 2.41
N SER A 54 10.22 2.10 3.22
CA SER A 54 8.90 1.70 2.76
C SER A 54 8.04 2.91 2.41
N THR A 55 7.05 2.71 1.57
CA THR A 55 6.13 3.76 1.12
C THR A 55 4.66 3.38 1.27
N ASP A 56 4.39 2.32 2.02
CA ASP A 56 3.02 1.91 2.33
C ASP A 56 2.35 2.93 3.25
N ASN A 57 1.08 3.17 3.04
CA ASN A 57 0.26 4.03 3.90
C ASN A 57 -0.72 3.19 4.73
N GLN A 58 -1.41 3.84 5.67
CA GLN A 58 -2.33 3.17 6.59
C GLN A 58 -3.48 2.45 5.87
N THR A 59 -3.98 3.01 4.79
CA THR A 59 -5.06 2.40 4.00
C THR A 59 -4.59 1.10 3.35
N GLU A 60 -3.43 1.12 2.70
CA GLU A 60 -2.80 -0.07 2.10
C GLU A 60 -2.47 -1.11 3.17
N TYR A 61 -1.93 -0.69 4.31
CA TYR A 61 -1.66 -1.57 5.45
C TYR A 61 -2.92 -2.26 5.96
N GLN A 62 -4.03 -1.53 6.13
CA GLN A 62 -5.29 -2.10 6.62
C GLN A 62 -5.95 -3.05 5.61
N LEU A 63 -5.87 -2.73 4.32
CA LEU A 63 -6.44 -3.56 3.25
C LEU A 63 -5.53 -4.70 2.81
N GLY A 64 -4.27 -4.72 3.26
CA GLY A 64 -3.30 -5.74 2.89
C GLY A 64 -2.82 -5.63 1.44
N PHE A 65 -2.79 -4.41 0.88
CA PHE A 65 -2.21 -4.13 -0.43
C PHE A 65 -0.68 -4.05 -0.37
N TRP A 66 -0.06 -5.10 0.13
CA TRP A 66 1.38 -5.28 0.21
C TRP A 66 1.74 -6.76 0.26
N THR A 67 2.95 -7.09 -0.12
CA THR A 67 3.48 -8.46 -0.13
C THR A 67 4.31 -8.72 1.12
N ILE A 68 3.96 -9.75 1.90
CA ILE A 68 4.76 -10.18 3.04
C ILE A 68 6.18 -10.50 2.58
N HIS A 69 7.18 -9.90 3.24
CA HIS A 69 8.59 -9.98 2.88
C HIS A 69 8.90 -9.49 1.45
N GLY A 70 8.12 -8.53 0.94
CA GLY A 70 8.30 -7.96 -0.38
C GLY A 70 8.33 -6.44 -0.40
N ASP A 71 7.26 -5.80 0.02
CA ASP A 71 7.10 -4.35 -0.05
C ASP A 71 7.39 -3.66 1.30
N VAL A 72 8.19 -4.28 2.14
CA VAL A 72 8.52 -3.78 3.48
C VAL A 72 9.92 -3.16 3.51
N GLY A 73 10.12 -2.21 4.42
CA GLY A 73 11.39 -1.56 4.65
C GLY A 73 11.74 -1.47 6.13
N ASP A 74 12.90 -0.88 6.42
CA ASP A 74 13.36 -0.63 7.79
C ASP A 74 12.70 0.61 8.41
N PHE A 75 12.25 1.54 7.55
CA PHE A 75 11.64 2.79 7.96
C PHE A 75 10.46 3.13 7.04
N ASP A 76 9.32 3.43 7.63
CA ASP A 76 8.08 3.73 6.91
C ASP A 76 7.50 5.06 7.40
N PRO A 77 7.82 6.17 6.73
CA PRO A 77 7.47 7.51 7.19
C PRO A 77 5.99 7.85 7.04
N ILE A 78 5.25 7.14 6.20
CA ILE A 78 3.85 7.45 5.87
C ILE A 78 2.86 6.35 6.27
N GLN A 79 3.30 5.27 6.88
CA GLN A 79 2.42 4.15 7.26
C GLN A 79 1.34 4.57 8.28
N GLY A 80 1.60 5.60 9.08
CA GLY A 80 0.61 6.16 10.00
C GLY A 80 -0.43 7.07 9.35
N LEU A 81 -0.30 7.41 8.06
CA LEU A 81 -1.18 8.32 7.35
C LEU A 81 -2.17 7.54 6.47
N TRP A 82 -3.43 7.95 6.48
CA TRP A 82 -4.42 7.45 5.53
C TRP A 82 -4.09 7.89 4.10
N LYS A 83 -4.56 7.17 3.10
CA LYS A 83 -4.31 7.53 1.68
C LYS A 83 -4.73 8.95 1.37
N THR A 84 -5.86 9.38 1.90
CA THR A 84 -6.34 10.77 1.78
C THR A 84 -5.40 11.77 2.43
N GLU A 85 -4.86 11.47 3.61
CA GLU A 85 -3.89 12.32 4.30
C GLU A 85 -2.56 12.39 3.56
N VAL A 86 -2.13 11.30 2.93
CA VAL A 86 -0.93 11.30 2.05
C VAL A 86 -1.12 12.28 0.88
N TYR A 87 -2.30 12.30 0.25
CA TYR A 87 -2.60 13.27 -0.80
C TYR A 87 -2.64 14.71 -0.27
N GLU A 88 -3.20 14.95 0.90
CA GLU A 88 -3.21 16.29 1.51
C GLU A 88 -1.78 16.75 1.89
N LEU A 89 -0.97 15.86 2.44
CA LEU A 89 0.44 16.13 2.73
C LEU A 89 1.21 16.47 1.44
N ALA A 90 0.97 15.73 0.36
CA ALA A 90 1.60 16.00 -0.94
C ALA A 90 1.22 17.38 -1.49
N LYS A 91 -0.06 17.76 -1.41
CA LYS A 91 -0.53 19.12 -1.80
C LYS A 91 0.14 20.19 -0.94
N TRP A 92 0.19 19.98 0.37
CA TRP A 92 0.84 20.92 1.29
C TRP A 92 2.34 21.06 0.99
N LEU A 93 3.06 19.96 0.73
CA LEU A 93 4.48 19.98 0.36
C LEU A 93 4.72 20.79 -0.91
N ILE A 94 3.91 20.60 -1.94
CA ILE A 94 4.00 21.39 -3.18
C ILE A 94 3.87 22.90 -2.88
N GLY A 95 2.87 23.27 -2.09
CA GLY A 95 2.67 24.67 -1.68
C GLY A 95 3.84 25.22 -0.87
N TYR A 96 4.31 24.46 0.11
CA TYR A 96 5.43 24.82 0.97
C TYR A 96 6.73 25.04 0.17
N TYR A 97 7.07 24.13 -0.71
CA TYR A 97 8.29 24.26 -1.53
C TYR A 97 8.18 25.40 -2.55
N TYR A 98 7.00 25.63 -3.11
CA TYR A 98 6.76 26.77 -3.99
C TYR A 98 6.98 28.09 -3.24
N GLU A 99 6.42 28.24 -2.04
CA GLU A 99 6.63 29.42 -1.20
C GLU A 99 8.09 29.57 -0.74
N CYS A 100 8.77 28.49 -0.38
CA CYS A 100 10.17 28.51 -0.01
C CYS A 100 11.06 28.91 -1.19
N GLY A 101 10.77 28.43 -2.39
CA GLY A 101 11.49 28.80 -3.61
C GLY A 101 11.33 30.28 -3.98
N ILE A 102 10.17 30.86 -3.66
CA ILE A 102 9.94 32.30 -3.89
C ILE A 102 10.58 33.17 -2.79
N LYS A 103 10.51 32.74 -1.52
CA LYS A 103 10.92 33.55 -0.36
C LYS A 103 12.43 33.45 -0.03
N LYS A 104 13.09 32.38 -0.44
CA LYS A 104 14.54 32.23 -0.29
C LYS A 104 15.19 32.56 -1.62
N GLU A 105 16.29 33.33 -1.58
CA GLU A 105 17.19 33.55 -2.73
C GLU A 105 17.88 32.19 -3.05
N VAL A 106 17.10 31.28 -3.65
CA VAL A 106 17.61 30.00 -4.13
C VAL A 106 18.24 30.26 -5.48
N ASP A 107 19.43 29.76 -5.71
CA ASP A 107 20.06 29.85 -7.02
C ASP A 107 19.28 29.08 -8.09
N ALA A 108 19.63 29.25 -9.35
CA ALA A 108 18.90 28.66 -10.47
C ALA A 108 18.86 27.12 -10.41
N ASP A 109 19.90 26.46 -9.87
CA ASP A 109 19.96 25.00 -9.72
C ASP A 109 19.00 24.53 -8.61
N GLY A 110 18.97 25.22 -7.48
CA GLY A 110 18.03 24.94 -6.40
C GLY A 110 16.58 25.17 -6.81
N ALA A 111 16.28 26.22 -7.54
CA ALA A 111 14.95 26.50 -8.09
C ALA A 111 14.49 25.38 -9.04
N ARG A 112 15.37 24.92 -9.92
CA ARG A 112 15.09 23.79 -10.82
C ARG A 112 14.79 22.51 -10.04
N LYS A 113 15.60 22.16 -9.06
CA LYS A 113 15.38 20.95 -8.21
C LYS A 113 14.04 21.00 -7.48
N ILE A 114 13.63 22.17 -7.00
CA ILE A 114 12.31 22.36 -6.37
C ILE A 114 11.19 22.13 -7.40
N CYS A 115 11.31 22.69 -8.61
CA CYS A 115 10.33 22.47 -9.67
C CYS A 115 10.22 20.98 -10.04
N ASP A 116 11.35 20.33 -10.31
CA ASP A 116 11.40 18.91 -10.67
C ASP A 116 10.74 18.02 -9.59
N MET A 117 11.01 18.34 -8.32
CA MET A 117 10.39 17.61 -7.19
C MET A 117 8.88 17.85 -7.12
N CYS A 118 8.41 19.10 -7.27
CA CYS A 118 6.98 19.40 -7.27
C CYS A 118 6.25 18.73 -8.45
N GLU A 119 6.88 18.69 -9.63
CA GLU A 119 6.33 17.96 -10.78
C GLU A 119 6.28 16.45 -10.55
N ALA A 120 7.32 15.87 -9.95
CA ALA A 120 7.33 14.45 -9.60
C ALA A 120 6.21 14.10 -8.62
N ILE A 121 5.99 14.93 -7.59
CA ILE A 121 4.88 14.75 -6.63
C ILE A 121 3.53 14.84 -7.35
N LYS A 122 3.30 15.88 -8.18
CA LYS A 122 2.06 16.04 -8.95
C LYS A 122 1.80 14.83 -9.87
N LYS A 123 2.84 14.37 -10.56
CA LYS A 123 2.75 13.20 -11.42
C LYS A 123 2.37 11.95 -10.61
N SER A 124 3.01 11.72 -9.48
CA SER A 124 2.68 10.58 -8.60
C SER A 124 1.23 10.63 -8.11
N MET A 125 0.73 11.82 -7.74
CA MET A 125 -0.66 12.01 -7.32
C MET A 125 -1.68 11.76 -8.44
N SER A 126 -1.29 11.94 -9.72
CA SER A 126 -2.18 11.72 -10.87
C SER A 126 -2.25 10.27 -11.33
N LEU A 127 -1.37 9.41 -10.84
CA LEU A 127 -1.38 7.99 -11.19
C LEU A 127 -2.50 7.27 -10.44
N THR A 128 -3.16 6.36 -11.15
CA THR A 128 -4.14 5.47 -10.52
C THR A 128 -3.39 4.39 -9.75
N PRO A 129 -3.60 4.27 -8.42
CA PRO A 129 -3.00 3.19 -7.65
C PRO A 129 -3.52 1.83 -8.14
N THR A 130 -2.58 0.94 -8.45
CA THR A 130 -2.87 -0.42 -8.92
C THR A 130 -1.91 -1.40 -8.27
N ASP A 131 -2.29 -2.68 -8.28
CA ASP A 131 -1.42 -3.77 -7.82
C ASP A 131 -0.18 -3.98 -8.72
N GLY A 132 -0.13 -3.33 -9.88
CA GLY A 132 0.92 -3.50 -10.86
C GLY A 132 0.95 -4.88 -11.55
N LEU A 133 -0.05 -5.72 -11.33
CA LEU A 133 -0.15 -7.10 -11.81
C LEU A 133 -1.16 -7.26 -12.94
N GLY A 134 -1.95 -6.21 -13.21
CA GLY A 134 -3.01 -6.25 -14.21
C GLY A 134 -4.24 -7.06 -13.79
N ILE A 135 -4.41 -7.30 -12.49
CA ILE A 135 -5.57 -8.02 -11.93
C ILE A 135 -6.81 -7.13 -11.97
N SER A 136 -6.62 -5.85 -11.71
CA SER A 136 -7.65 -4.82 -11.79
C SER A 136 -7.11 -3.52 -12.36
N ASN A 137 -8.01 -2.64 -12.80
CA ASN A 137 -7.61 -1.32 -13.30
C ASN A 137 -7.21 -0.36 -12.15
N SER A 138 -7.70 -0.63 -10.94
CA SER A 138 -7.36 0.14 -9.74
C SER A 138 -7.55 -0.70 -8.47
N ASP A 139 -6.90 -0.28 -7.39
CA ASP A 139 -7.12 -0.86 -6.07
C ASP A 139 -8.57 -0.65 -5.59
N LEU A 140 -9.19 0.47 -5.96
CA LEU A 140 -10.59 0.77 -5.63
C LEU A 140 -11.55 -0.21 -6.30
N ASP A 141 -11.26 -0.64 -7.54
CA ASP A 141 -12.08 -1.63 -8.25
C ASP A 141 -12.08 -2.98 -7.52
N GLN A 142 -10.94 -3.37 -6.93
CA GLN A 142 -10.83 -4.62 -6.17
C GLN A 142 -11.73 -4.64 -4.92
N ILE A 143 -11.98 -3.49 -4.34
CA ILE A 143 -12.82 -3.35 -3.14
C ILE A 143 -14.22 -2.83 -3.44
N GLY A 144 -14.48 -2.47 -4.70
CA GLY A 144 -15.77 -1.94 -5.14
C GLY A 144 -16.11 -0.56 -4.59
N ALA A 145 -15.11 0.22 -4.20
CA ALA A 145 -15.29 1.59 -3.71
C ALA A 145 -15.06 2.62 -4.82
N LYS A 146 -15.66 3.80 -4.65
CA LYS A 146 -15.56 4.90 -5.63
C LYS A 146 -14.42 5.87 -5.32
N SER A 147 -14.03 5.99 -4.06
CA SER A 147 -12.99 6.93 -3.61
C SER A 147 -12.23 6.40 -2.40
N TYR A 148 -10.98 6.84 -2.25
CA TYR A 148 -10.21 6.57 -1.03
C TYR A 148 -10.78 7.30 0.19
N TYR A 149 -11.48 8.40 -0.01
CA TYR A 149 -12.17 9.11 1.06
C TYR A 149 -13.20 8.21 1.76
N ASP A 150 -14.01 7.49 0.98
CA ASP A 150 -15.00 6.56 1.51
C ASP A 150 -14.32 5.37 2.20
N VAL A 151 -13.27 4.84 1.58
CA VAL A 151 -12.49 3.72 2.13
C VAL A 151 -11.88 4.08 3.47
N ASP A 152 -11.22 5.23 3.55
CA ASP A 152 -10.53 5.67 4.76
C ASP A 152 -11.52 5.92 5.91
N ARG A 153 -12.68 6.53 5.64
CA ARG A 153 -13.75 6.72 6.63
C ARG A 153 -14.23 5.39 7.21
N VAL A 154 -14.48 4.40 6.37
CA VAL A 154 -14.89 3.06 6.83
C VAL A 154 -13.77 2.41 7.64
N LEU A 155 -12.53 2.45 7.17
CA LEU A 155 -11.39 1.86 7.87
C LEU A 155 -11.13 2.54 9.21
N GLN A 156 -11.33 3.85 9.32
CA GLN A 156 -11.21 4.59 10.57
C GLN A 156 -12.19 4.05 11.62
N THR A 157 -13.45 3.83 11.28
CA THR A 157 -14.42 3.24 12.23
C THR A 157 -14.01 1.83 12.67
N LEU A 158 -13.45 1.02 11.75
CA LEU A 158 -13.01 -0.34 12.04
C LEU A 158 -11.69 -0.42 12.85
N THR A 159 -10.95 0.68 12.95
CA THR A 159 -9.68 0.76 13.69
C THR A 159 -9.80 1.47 15.02
N CYS A 160 -10.84 2.30 15.19
CA CYS A 160 -11.14 2.95 16.44
C CYS A 160 -11.61 1.95 17.51
N LYS A 161 -11.48 2.36 18.77
CA LYS A 161 -12.07 1.60 19.88
C LYS A 161 -13.59 1.60 19.74
N ALA A 162 -14.20 0.48 20.11
CA ALA A 162 -15.65 0.39 20.14
C ALA A 162 -16.24 1.45 21.08
N SER A 163 -17.17 2.24 20.57
CA SER A 163 -17.93 3.24 21.33
C SER A 163 -19.28 3.46 20.65
N PRO A 164 -20.32 3.90 21.38
CA PRO A 164 -21.63 4.19 20.79
C PRO A 164 -21.56 5.20 19.64
N GLU A 165 -20.64 6.18 19.74
CA GLU A 165 -20.43 7.19 18.69
C GLU A 165 -19.84 6.55 17.43
N ASN A 166 -18.91 5.61 17.60
CA ASN A 166 -18.30 4.90 16.48
C ASN A 166 -19.27 3.94 15.80
N ASP A 167 -20.12 3.26 16.57
CA ASP A 167 -21.16 2.38 16.05
C ASP A 167 -22.18 3.19 15.22
N LYS A 168 -22.60 4.35 15.73
CA LYS A 168 -23.48 5.26 15.01
C LYS A 168 -22.85 5.76 13.70
N LEU A 169 -21.58 6.14 13.71
CA LEU A 169 -20.87 6.56 12.52
C LEU A 169 -20.80 5.43 11.49
N GLN A 170 -20.59 4.20 11.92
CA GLN A 170 -20.58 3.03 11.05
C GLN A 170 -21.95 2.78 10.40
N ASP A 171 -23.04 2.96 11.14
CA ASP A 171 -24.39 2.86 10.61
C ASP A 171 -24.70 3.97 9.58
N GLU A 172 -24.27 5.21 9.87
CA GLU A 172 -24.38 6.34 8.95
C GLU A 172 -23.62 6.07 7.65
N LEU A 173 -22.36 5.58 7.74
CA LEU A 173 -21.57 5.23 6.58
C LEU A 173 -22.19 4.07 5.78
N THR A 174 -22.77 3.09 6.45
CA THR A 174 -23.44 1.98 5.79
C THR A 174 -24.70 2.45 5.05
N SER A 175 -25.41 3.43 5.59
CA SER A 175 -26.56 4.04 4.93
C SER A 175 -26.18 4.92 3.74
N GLU A 176 -25.03 5.64 3.83
CA GLU A 176 -24.52 6.54 2.80
C GLU A 176 -23.90 5.78 1.61
N LEU A 177 -23.02 4.81 1.89
CA LEU A 177 -22.22 4.12 0.88
C LEU A 177 -22.86 2.82 0.37
N GLY A 178 -23.83 2.31 1.11
CA GLY A 178 -24.44 1.02 0.88
C GLY A 178 -23.73 -0.15 1.58
N PRO A 179 -24.49 -1.15 2.04
CA PRO A 179 -23.97 -2.28 2.79
C PRO A 179 -22.95 -3.12 1.98
N ASP A 180 -23.09 -3.18 0.66
CA ASP A 180 -22.19 -3.94 -0.20
C ASP A 180 -20.78 -3.37 -0.20
N VAL A 181 -20.61 -2.04 -0.28
CA VAL A 181 -19.31 -1.36 -0.29
C VAL A 181 -18.64 -1.50 1.07
N VAL A 182 -19.37 -1.17 2.14
CA VAL A 182 -18.86 -1.30 3.52
C VAL A 182 -18.52 -2.76 3.84
N GLY A 183 -19.35 -3.70 3.39
CA GLY A 183 -19.12 -5.13 3.54
C GLY A 183 -17.84 -5.59 2.86
N LYS A 184 -17.58 -5.19 1.61
CA LYS A 184 -16.37 -5.56 0.87
C LYS A 184 -15.10 -4.98 1.51
N ILE A 185 -15.11 -3.73 1.97
CA ILE A 185 -13.98 -3.10 2.68
C ILE A 185 -13.69 -3.88 3.97
N THR A 186 -14.73 -4.16 4.75
CA THR A 186 -14.63 -4.91 6.01
C THR A 186 -14.11 -6.31 5.78
N GLU A 187 -14.64 -7.02 4.80
CA GLU A 187 -14.22 -8.37 4.43
C GLU A 187 -12.76 -8.39 3.97
N ARG A 188 -12.36 -7.44 3.10
CA ARG A 188 -10.97 -7.32 2.65
C ARG A 188 -10.02 -7.11 3.83
N ARG A 189 -10.35 -6.18 4.73
CA ARG A 189 -9.57 -5.93 5.95
C ARG A 189 -9.49 -7.18 6.82
N PHE A 190 -10.57 -7.91 6.99
CA PHE A 190 -10.59 -9.15 7.77
C PHE A 190 -9.73 -10.24 7.12
N LYS A 191 -9.91 -10.50 5.83
CA LYS A 191 -9.13 -11.52 5.08
C LYS A 191 -7.63 -11.23 5.09
N SER A 192 -7.23 -9.96 5.05
CA SER A 192 -5.83 -9.56 5.08
C SER A 192 -5.22 -9.45 6.48
N ARG A 193 -5.98 -9.76 7.56
CA ARG A 193 -5.52 -9.57 8.95
C ARG A 193 -4.21 -10.30 9.28
N PHE A 194 -3.99 -11.46 8.65
CA PHE A 194 -2.77 -12.24 8.87
C PHE A 194 -1.50 -11.49 8.46
N LYS A 195 -1.59 -10.56 7.50
CA LYS A 195 -0.47 -9.72 7.09
C LYS A 195 -0.06 -8.71 8.18
N ARG A 196 -1.00 -8.29 9.02
CA ARG A 196 -0.77 -7.33 10.13
C ARG A 196 -0.34 -8.01 11.42
N LEU A 197 -0.40 -9.32 11.48
CA LEU A 197 0.18 -10.07 12.59
C LEU A 197 1.69 -10.00 12.46
N VAL A 198 2.35 -9.56 13.54
CA VAL A 198 3.80 -9.44 13.55
C VAL A 198 4.41 -10.80 13.24
N SER A 199 5.15 -10.90 12.17
CA SER A 199 5.91 -12.11 11.82
C SER A 199 7.31 -12.02 12.44
N PRO A 200 7.87 -13.12 12.93
CA PRO A 200 7.28 -14.44 13.03
C PRO A 200 6.29 -14.57 14.18
N ILE A 201 5.32 -15.48 14.03
CA ILE A 201 4.48 -15.89 15.16
C ILE A 201 5.36 -16.65 16.14
N ILE A 202 5.53 -16.08 17.33
CA ILE A 202 6.30 -16.73 18.40
C ILE A 202 5.36 -17.71 19.11
N VAL A 203 5.71 -18.98 19.06
CA VAL A 203 5.02 -20.00 19.86
C VAL A 203 5.54 -19.88 21.30
N PRO A 204 4.68 -19.61 22.29
CA PRO A 204 5.11 -19.54 23.67
C PRO A 204 5.77 -20.84 24.13
N ARG A 205 6.81 -20.75 24.97
CA ARG A 205 7.59 -21.90 25.41
C ARG A 205 6.73 -22.93 26.13
N GLU A 206 5.70 -22.46 26.85
CA GLU A 206 4.73 -23.29 27.59
C GLU A 206 3.91 -24.22 26.69
N MET A 207 3.93 -24.04 25.37
CA MET A 207 3.27 -24.96 24.43
C MET A 207 4.15 -26.15 24.02
N TYR A 208 5.40 -26.21 24.51
CA TYR A 208 6.32 -27.35 24.26
C TYR A 208 6.45 -28.28 25.46
N ASP A 209 5.82 -27.97 26.60
CA ASP A 209 5.72 -28.79 27.80
C ASP A 209 4.38 -29.55 27.80
#